data_5edc37a14deb01074254a6eac968e643
#
_entry.id   5edc37a14deb01074254a6eac968e643
#
_cell.length_a   1.000
_cell.length_b   1.000
_cell.length_c   1.000
_cell.angle_alpha   90.00
_cell.angle_beta   90.00
_cell.angle_gamma   90.00
#
_symmetry.space_group_name_H-M   'P 1'
#
loop_
_entity.id
_entity.type
_entity.pdbx_description
1 polymer ?
#
loop_
_entity_poly.entity_id
_entity_poly.type
_entity_poly.pdbx_seq_one_letter_code
_entity_poly.pdbx_strand_id
1 'polypeptide(L)'
;IEEKRLVRALLRQGSYFVEKEMVCMKNNDYGLLYDAAVAWKELTEYYYVFTFGYKQQLYTIHLSFPSEKFPHLAGFQYLKDIHLPRFNPSKTMNMILSGKISQSQIEKGSQYEEFVKPRLEALIRLKETLEQDFQLHSYMPRFYSFTTQIKADYLISSTTAPVDFIFIIKSSSSGEISICDFVCCSAFMQTKRDYRENQRHEVF
;
A
#
# COMPACT_ATOMS: atom_id res chain seq x y z
N ILE A 1 16.23 -27.21 -1.18
CA ILE A 1 16.72 -26.15 -2.10
C ILE A 1 15.83 -24.94 -1.81
N GLU A 2 16.36 -23.99 -1.03
CA GLU A 2 15.67 -22.72 -0.76
C GLU A 2 15.61 -21.93 -2.08
N GLU A 3 14.43 -21.83 -2.66
CA GLU A 3 14.20 -20.90 -3.77
C GLU A 3 14.27 -19.46 -3.24
N LYS A 4 15.34 -18.77 -3.62
CA LYS A 4 15.55 -17.38 -3.24
C LYS A 4 14.54 -16.50 -3.95
N ARG A 5 13.66 -15.89 -3.18
CA ARG A 5 12.78 -14.80 -3.58
C ARG A 5 13.59 -13.64 -4.16
N LEU A 6 13.34 -13.28 -5.40
CA LEU A 6 13.93 -12.09 -6.00
C LEU A 6 12.94 -10.92 -5.93
N VAL A 7 13.05 -10.12 -4.88
CA VAL A 7 12.37 -8.82 -4.78
C VAL A 7 13.38 -7.75 -5.17
N ARG A 8 13.09 -6.98 -6.20
CA ARG A 8 13.91 -5.82 -6.59
C ARG A 8 13.07 -4.55 -6.47
N ALA A 9 13.48 -3.67 -5.56
CA ALA A 9 13.03 -2.29 -5.58
C ALA A 9 13.88 -1.54 -6.60
N LEU A 10 13.25 -0.96 -7.62
CA LEU A 10 13.93 -0.20 -8.66
C LEU A 10 13.44 1.25 -8.63
N LEU A 11 14.39 2.20 -8.61
CA LEU A 11 14.09 3.62 -8.67
C LEU A 11 13.47 4.01 -10.00
N ARG A 12 12.44 4.83 -9.95
CA ARG A 12 11.81 5.46 -11.12
C ARG A 12 12.70 6.60 -11.63
N GLN A 13 13.44 6.34 -12.70
CA GLN A 13 14.39 7.23 -13.40
C GLN A 13 15.80 7.31 -12.81
N GLY A 14 16.75 7.03 -13.71
CA GLY A 14 18.17 7.05 -13.50
C GLY A 14 18.67 8.34 -12.85
N SER A 15 19.10 8.20 -11.62
CA SER A 15 19.95 9.15 -10.93
C SER A 15 20.84 8.36 -10.00
N TYR A 16 22.10 8.64 -10.10
CA TYR A 16 23.22 8.19 -9.32
C TYR A 16 22.87 7.84 -7.87
N PHE A 17 23.48 6.76 -7.36
CA PHE A 17 23.57 6.49 -5.94
C PHE A 17 24.08 7.73 -5.21
N VAL A 18 23.19 8.48 -4.60
CA VAL A 18 23.51 9.44 -3.55
C VAL A 18 23.13 8.74 -2.26
N GLU A 19 24.12 8.33 -1.49
CA GLU A 19 23.93 8.09 -0.06
C GLU A 19 23.35 9.38 0.53
N LYS A 20 22.04 9.40 0.69
CA LYS A 20 21.41 10.46 1.45
C LYS A 20 21.58 10.06 2.91
N GLU A 21 22.52 10.72 3.58
CA GLU A 21 22.55 10.75 5.05
C GLU A 21 21.12 10.96 5.54
N MET A 22 20.60 9.96 6.23
CA MET A 22 19.35 10.07 6.96
C MET A 22 19.59 11.08 8.07
N VAL A 23 19.31 12.34 7.80
CA VAL A 23 19.17 13.34 8.86
C VAL A 23 17.99 12.86 9.70
N CYS A 24 18.33 12.27 10.83
CA CYS A 24 17.39 11.95 11.89
C CYS A 24 16.80 13.29 12.36
N MET A 25 15.71 13.72 11.70
CA MET A 25 14.96 14.86 12.16
C MET A 25 14.28 14.44 13.46
N LYS A 26 14.66 15.14 14.52
CA LYS A 26 14.06 15.08 15.86
C LYS A 26 12.56 14.97 15.74
N ASN A 27 11.96 14.08 16.55
CA ASN A 27 10.53 13.91 16.80
C ASN A 27 9.76 15.24 16.79
N ASN A 28 9.37 15.69 15.63
CA ASN A 28 8.24 16.59 15.51
C ASN A 28 7.02 15.67 15.39
N ASP A 29 6.20 15.69 16.39
CA ASP A 29 4.97 14.88 16.50
C ASP A 29 3.91 15.36 15.50
N TYR A 30 4.19 15.19 14.20
CA TYR A 30 3.28 15.57 13.12
C TYR A 30 2.08 14.62 12.99
N GLY A 31 2.10 13.52 13.73
CA GLY A 31 1.04 12.52 13.76
C GLY A 31 1.04 11.52 12.62
N LEU A 32 0.26 10.46 12.81
CA LEU A 32 0.19 9.27 11.96
C LEU A 32 -0.12 9.58 10.48
N LEU A 33 -0.95 10.60 10.23
CA LEU A 33 -1.31 11.04 8.88
C LEU A 33 -0.09 11.56 8.09
N TYR A 34 0.73 12.39 8.76
CA TYR A 34 1.93 12.94 8.15
C TYR A 34 2.95 11.84 7.86
N ASP A 35 3.18 10.95 8.82
CA ASP A 35 4.12 9.84 8.66
C ASP A 35 3.70 8.92 7.51
N ALA A 36 2.41 8.61 7.39
CA ALA A 36 1.88 7.85 6.27
C ALA A 36 2.05 8.57 4.92
N ALA A 37 1.89 9.90 4.88
CA ALA A 37 2.09 10.69 3.68
C ALA A 37 3.57 10.73 3.26
N VAL A 38 4.50 10.82 4.23
CA VAL A 38 5.95 10.74 3.98
C VAL A 38 6.33 9.38 3.44
N ALA A 39 5.88 8.30 4.09
CA ALA A 39 6.14 6.92 3.65
C ALA A 39 5.61 6.67 2.23
N TRP A 40 4.38 7.13 1.95
CA TRP A 40 3.82 7.00 0.61
C TRP A 40 4.56 7.83 -0.43
N LYS A 41 4.97 9.05 -0.11
CA LYS A 41 5.76 9.90 -1.00
C LYS A 41 7.07 9.23 -1.38
N GLU A 42 7.75 8.60 -0.42
CA GLU A 42 8.93 7.80 -0.70
C GLU A 42 8.62 6.68 -1.70
N LEU A 43 7.55 5.91 -1.47
CA LEU A 43 7.15 4.82 -2.35
C LEU A 43 6.82 5.27 -3.77
N THR A 44 6.41 6.52 -4.01
CA THR A 44 6.16 7.02 -5.38
C THR A 44 7.40 7.03 -6.26
N GLU A 45 8.59 7.00 -5.67
CA GLU A 45 9.88 6.98 -6.37
C GLU A 45 10.32 5.56 -6.78
N TYR A 46 9.59 4.53 -6.31
CA TYR A 46 9.92 3.13 -6.54
C TYR A 46 8.84 2.40 -7.33
N TYR A 47 9.23 1.29 -7.92
CA TYR A 47 8.35 0.19 -8.27
C TYR A 47 8.99 -1.12 -7.83
N TYR A 48 8.16 -2.08 -7.43
CA TYR A 48 8.60 -3.40 -6.98
C TYR A 48 8.30 -4.42 -8.06
N VAL A 49 9.24 -5.31 -8.29
CA VAL A 49 9.10 -6.41 -9.24
C VAL A 49 9.09 -7.72 -8.47
N PHE A 50 8.00 -8.47 -8.60
CA PHE A 50 7.86 -9.80 -8.02
C PHE A 50 7.76 -10.82 -9.13
N THR A 51 8.50 -11.92 -9.04
CA THR A 51 8.37 -13.06 -9.94
C THR A 51 7.99 -14.29 -9.15
N PHE A 52 6.92 -14.94 -9.52
CA PHE A 52 6.44 -16.16 -8.88
C PHE A 52 6.06 -17.21 -9.91
N GLY A 53 6.09 -18.49 -9.51
CA GLY A 53 5.75 -19.62 -10.34
C GLY A 53 4.31 -20.09 -10.14
N TYR A 54 3.59 -20.38 -11.23
CA TYR A 54 2.31 -21.06 -11.19
C TYR A 54 2.12 -21.95 -12.41
N LYS A 55 1.77 -23.23 -12.22
CA LYS A 55 1.56 -24.23 -13.28
C LYS A 55 2.72 -24.28 -14.29
N GLN A 56 3.96 -24.32 -13.79
CA GLN A 56 5.20 -24.34 -14.59
C GLN A 56 5.43 -23.07 -15.45
N GLN A 57 4.71 -21.99 -15.18
CA GLN A 57 4.92 -20.68 -15.82
C GLN A 57 5.36 -19.65 -14.79
N LEU A 58 6.21 -18.73 -15.22
CA LEU A 58 6.64 -17.59 -14.42
C LEU A 58 5.73 -16.39 -14.70
N TYR A 59 5.30 -15.76 -13.64
CA TYR A 59 4.51 -14.53 -13.67
C TYR A 59 5.30 -13.41 -13.02
N THR A 60 5.29 -12.24 -13.65
CA THR A 60 5.95 -11.06 -13.12
C THR A 60 4.91 -9.97 -12.85
N ILE A 61 4.95 -9.40 -11.66
CA ILE A 61 4.14 -8.27 -11.21
C ILE A 61 5.07 -7.05 -11.08
N HIS A 62 4.73 -5.96 -11.75
CA HIS A 62 5.32 -4.64 -11.52
C HIS A 62 4.34 -3.82 -10.71
N LEU A 63 4.66 -3.58 -9.44
CA LEU A 63 3.81 -2.84 -8.50
C LEU A 63 4.29 -1.40 -8.39
N SER A 64 3.41 -0.44 -8.65
CA SER A 64 3.67 1.00 -8.55
C SER A 64 2.74 1.69 -7.54
N PHE A 65 3.12 2.91 -7.12
CA PHE A 65 2.47 3.65 -6.05
C PHE A 65 2.14 5.09 -6.50
N PRO A 66 1.11 5.28 -7.36
CA PRO A 66 0.73 6.61 -7.83
C PRO A 66 0.27 7.51 -6.68
N SER A 67 0.75 8.77 -6.66
CA SER A 67 0.46 9.73 -5.57
C SER A 67 -1.03 9.99 -5.38
N GLU A 68 -1.82 9.95 -6.45
CA GLU A 68 -3.27 10.15 -6.44
C GLU A 68 -4.05 9.03 -5.75
N LYS A 69 -3.42 7.88 -5.49
CA LYS A 69 -4.05 6.78 -4.75
C LYS A 69 -4.03 6.99 -3.23
N PHE A 70 -3.14 7.85 -2.72
CA PHE A 70 -2.96 8.05 -1.29
C PHE A 70 -4.26 8.38 -0.54
N PRO A 71 -5.11 9.35 -0.95
CA PRO A 71 -6.30 9.70 -0.19
C PRO A 71 -7.27 8.53 -0.02
N HIS A 72 -7.40 7.71 -1.05
CA HIS A 72 -8.23 6.50 -0.99
C HIS A 72 -7.64 5.44 -0.06
N LEU A 73 -6.34 5.21 -0.16
CA LEU A 73 -5.63 4.23 0.67
C LEU A 73 -5.60 4.65 2.13
N ALA A 74 -5.44 5.95 2.41
CA ALA A 74 -5.54 6.54 3.74
C ALA A 74 -6.96 6.50 4.34
N GLY A 75 -7.98 6.13 3.55
CA GLY A 75 -9.34 5.96 4.04
C GLY A 75 -10.18 7.24 4.07
N PHE A 76 -9.82 8.30 3.33
CA PHE A 76 -10.55 9.57 3.34
C PHE A 76 -12.01 9.45 2.90
N GLN A 77 -12.36 8.42 2.12
CA GLN A 77 -13.75 8.12 1.75
C GLN A 77 -14.65 7.78 2.95
N TYR A 78 -14.08 7.43 4.10
CA TYR A 78 -14.80 7.13 5.34
C TYR A 78 -15.05 8.40 6.20
N LEU A 79 -14.33 9.49 5.94
CA LEU A 79 -14.42 10.76 6.66
C LEU A 79 -15.49 11.67 6.04
N LYS A 80 -16.75 11.18 5.98
CA LYS A 80 -17.86 11.91 5.33
C LYS A 80 -18.46 12.97 6.23
N ASP A 81 -18.28 12.84 7.52
CA ASP A 81 -18.83 13.67 8.60
C ASP A 81 -17.94 14.85 8.98
N ILE A 82 -16.75 14.94 8.40
CA ILE A 82 -15.86 16.06 8.57
C ILE A 82 -15.65 16.82 7.26
N HIS A 83 -15.43 18.13 7.39
CA HIS A 83 -15.13 18.97 6.24
C HIS A 83 -13.64 18.89 5.90
N LEU A 84 -13.29 18.01 4.97
CA LEU A 84 -11.98 18.01 4.36
C LEU A 84 -12.04 18.76 3.02
N PRO A 85 -11.04 19.58 2.72
CA PRO A 85 -10.97 20.22 1.42
C PRO A 85 -11.00 19.17 0.32
N ARG A 86 -11.98 19.28 -0.60
CA ARG A 86 -12.08 18.37 -1.77
C ARG A 86 -11.08 18.83 -2.83
N PHE A 87 -9.92 18.22 -2.83
CA PHE A 87 -8.87 18.52 -3.79
C PHE A 87 -8.76 17.42 -4.86
N ASN A 88 -8.10 17.81 -5.94
CA ASN A 88 -7.51 16.81 -6.82
C ASN A 88 -6.67 15.84 -5.96
N PRO A 89 -6.90 14.51 -6.04
CA PRO A 89 -6.21 13.52 -5.23
C PRO A 89 -4.69 13.67 -5.21
N SER A 90 -4.06 14.06 -6.33
CA SER A 90 -2.62 14.31 -6.42
C SER A 90 -2.13 15.50 -5.57
N LYS A 91 -3.00 16.42 -5.17
CA LYS A 91 -2.65 17.56 -4.30
C LYS A 91 -2.81 17.25 -2.81
N THR A 92 -3.62 16.27 -2.47
CA THR A 92 -3.95 15.95 -1.07
C THR A 92 -2.70 15.63 -0.24
N MET A 93 -1.79 14.82 -0.78
CA MET A 93 -0.54 14.49 -0.12
C MET A 93 0.29 15.74 0.19
N ASN A 94 0.45 16.66 -0.76
CA ASN A 94 1.16 17.92 -0.54
C ASN A 94 0.50 18.80 0.51
N MET A 95 -0.82 18.74 0.64
CA MET A 95 -1.57 19.50 1.64
C MET A 95 -1.37 18.93 3.05
N ILE A 96 -1.25 17.62 3.18
CA ILE A 96 -0.89 16.97 4.44
C ILE A 96 0.54 17.37 4.82
N LEU A 97 1.48 17.20 3.90
CA LEU A 97 2.89 17.53 4.13
C LEU A 97 3.13 19.02 4.44
N SER A 98 2.25 19.92 3.97
CA SER A 98 2.28 21.36 4.30
C SER A 98 1.45 21.74 5.53
N GLY A 99 0.85 20.78 6.23
CA GLY A 99 0.02 21.02 7.42
C GLY A 99 -1.37 21.61 7.17
N LYS A 100 -1.79 21.73 5.90
CA LYS A 100 -3.14 22.23 5.53
C LYS A 100 -4.25 21.20 5.84
N ILE A 101 -3.91 19.94 5.88
CA ILE A 101 -4.75 18.86 6.41
C ILE A 101 -3.97 18.27 7.57
N SER A 102 -4.51 18.34 8.78
CA SER A 102 -3.85 17.92 10.01
C SER A 102 -4.43 16.62 10.57
N GLN A 103 -3.64 15.97 11.41
CA GLN A 103 -4.05 14.80 12.19
C GLN A 103 -5.31 15.10 12.99
N SER A 104 -5.33 16.22 13.72
CA SER A 104 -6.45 16.63 14.57
C SER A 104 -7.77 16.91 13.82
N GLN A 105 -7.70 17.19 12.51
CA GLN A 105 -8.90 17.31 11.68
C GLN A 105 -9.49 15.93 11.36
N ILE A 106 -8.68 14.97 10.97
CA ILE A 106 -9.17 13.64 10.57
C ILE A 106 -9.63 12.81 11.76
N GLU A 107 -9.05 13.01 12.94
CA GLU A 107 -9.43 12.33 14.20
C GLU A 107 -10.86 12.71 14.68
N LYS A 108 -11.40 13.81 14.20
CA LYS A 108 -12.80 14.20 14.48
C LYS A 108 -13.82 13.35 13.74
N GLY A 109 -13.39 12.63 12.72
CA GLY A 109 -14.28 11.74 11.94
C GLY A 109 -14.70 10.53 12.75
N SER A 110 -16.01 10.24 12.77
CA SER A 110 -16.57 9.11 13.54
C SER A 110 -16.02 7.75 13.13
N GLN A 111 -15.51 7.65 11.91
CA GLN A 111 -14.95 6.41 11.35
C GLN A 111 -13.41 6.36 11.40
N TYR A 112 -12.77 7.30 12.09
CA TYR A 112 -11.31 7.41 12.12
C TYR A 112 -10.66 6.15 12.73
N GLU A 113 -11.05 5.77 13.96
CA GLU A 113 -10.43 4.65 14.68
C GLU A 113 -10.64 3.31 13.97
N GLU A 114 -11.82 3.09 13.38
CA GLU A 114 -12.15 1.80 12.77
C GLU A 114 -11.58 1.64 11.34
N PHE A 115 -11.59 2.70 10.53
CA PHE A 115 -11.26 2.57 9.10
C PHE A 115 -10.06 3.39 8.63
N VAL A 116 -9.70 4.48 9.29
CA VAL A 116 -8.62 5.36 8.83
C VAL A 116 -7.30 4.99 9.50
N LYS A 117 -7.28 4.95 10.82
CA LYS A 117 -6.08 4.65 11.59
C LYS A 117 -5.39 3.33 11.21
N PRO A 118 -6.08 2.18 11.08
CA PRO A 118 -5.43 0.94 10.65
C PRO A 118 -4.84 1.01 9.24
N ARG A 119 -5.37 1.89 8.39
CA ARG A 119 -4.82 2.14 7.05
C ARG A 119 -3.54 2.95 7.10
N LEU A 120 -3.54 4.03 7.87
CA LEU A 120 -2.35 4.87 8.03
C LEU A 120 -1.18 4.07 8.61
N GLU A 121 -1.45 3.25 9.63
CA GLU A 121 -0.46 2.36 10.24
C GLU A 121 0.11 1.36 9.22
N ALA A 122 -0.74 0.73 8.40
CA ALA A 122 -0.29 -0.17 7.35
C ALA A 122 0.52 0.55 6.25
N LEU A 123 0.14 1.79 5.89
CA LEU A 123 0.86 2.57 4.88
C LEU A 123 2.27 2.94 5.34
N ILE A 124 2.47 3.22 6.63
CA ILE A 124 3.80 3.49 7.19
C ILE A 124 4.70 2.26 7.08
N ARG A 125 4.16 1.07 7.33
CA ARG A 125 4.91 -0.19 7.27
C ARG A 125 4.97 -0.81 5.87
N LEU A 126 4.29 -0.23 4.89
CA LEU A 126 4.13 -0.82 3.55
C LEU A 126 5.46 -1.16 2.90
N LYS A 127 6.42 -0.24 2.94
CA LYS A 127 7.76 -0.45 2.38
C LYS A 127 8.45 -1.62 3.07
N GLU A 128 8.47 -1.62 4.39
CA GLU A 128 9.05 -2.70 5.20
C GLU A 128 8.40 -4.05 4.89
N THR A 129 7.08 -4.11 4.78
CA THR A 129 6.35 -5.32 4.41
C THR A 129 6.77 -5.86 3.04
N LEU A 130 7.01 -4.96 2.06
CA LEU A 130 7.42 -5.38 0.72
C LEU A 130 8.90 -5.79 0.63
N GLU A 131 9.74 -5.31 1.53
CA GLU A 131 11.18 -5.60 1.58
C GLU A 131 11.53 -6.79 2.49
N GLN A 132 10.62 -7.17 3.39
CA GLN A 132 10.73 -8.35 4.25
C GLN A 132 10.02 -9.56 3.64
N ASP A 133 9.90 -10.64 4.44
CA ASP A 133 9.12 -11.79 4.06
C ASP A 133 7.62 -11.50 4.10
N PHE A 134 6.96 -11.72 2.98
CA PHE A 134 5.51 -11.62 2.85
C PHE A 134 4.95 -12.86 2.14
N GLN A 135 3.66 -13.06 2.23
CA GLN A 135 2.93 -14.06 1.47
C GLN A 135 2.12 -13.37 0.37
N LEU A 136 2.18 -13.91 -0.84
CA LEU A 136 1.34 -13.50 -1.96
C LEU A 136 0.21 -14.50 -2.15
N HIS A 137 -1.02 -14.02 -2.26
CA HIS A 137 -2.20 -14.84 -2.50
C HIS A 137 -2.96 -14.34 -3.73
N SER A 138 -3.46 -15.25 -4.56
CA SER A 138 -4.51 -14.92 -5.51
C SER A 138 -5.76 -14.47 -4.74
N TYR A 139 -6.26 -13.27 -5.04
CA TYR A 139 -7.43 -12.74 -4.33
C TYR A 139 -8.73 -13.22 -4.94
N MET A 140 -9.44 -14.09 -4.22
CA MET A 140 -10.69 -14.72 -4.67
C MET A 140 -11.81 -14.52 -3.64
N PRO A 141 -12.49 -13.36 -3.64
CA PRO A 141 -13.47 -13.00 -2.61
C PRO A 141 -14.67 -13.94 -2.52
N ARG A 142 -14.94 -14.71 -3.56
CA ARG A 142 -16.03 -15.74 -3.57
C ARG A 142 -15.83 -16.89 -2.58
N PHE A 143 -14.61 -17.08 -2.08
CA PHE A 143 -14.29 -18.14 -1.12
C PHE A 143 -14.32 -17.67 0.34
N TYR A 144 -14.57 -16.38 0.59
CA TYR A 144 -14.73 -15.89 1.96
C TYR A 144 -16.09 -16.28 2.54
N SER A 145 -16.12 -16.48 3.86
CA SER A 145 -17.33 -16.61 4.66
C SER A 145 -18.05 -15.26 4.89
N PHE A 146 -17.46 -14.15 4.43
CA PHE A 146 -17.96 -12.79 4.57
C PHE A 146 -17.97 -12.04 3.24
N THR A 147 -18.77 -10.98 3.15
CA THR A 147 -18.78 -10.08 1.99
C THR A 147 -17.70 -9.02 2.10
N THR A 148 -17.08 -8.68 0.96
CA THR A 148 -16.11 -7.59 0.83
C THR A 148 -16.38 -6.77 -0.43
N GLN A 149 -16.10 -5.48 -0.38
CA GLN A 149 -16.18 -4.57 -1.52
C GLN A 149 -14.83 -4.36 -2.21
N ILE A 150 -13.77 -4.96 -1.68
CA ILE A 150 -12.43 -4.84 -2.24
C ILE A 150 -12.40 -5.56 -3.60
N LYS A 151 -11.93 -4.83 -4.61
CA LYS A 151 -11.65 -5.37 -5.94
C LYS A 151 -10.13 -5.40 -6.12
N ALA A 152 -9.57 -6.58 -6.20
CA ALA A 152 -8.15 -6.82 -6.34
C ALA A 152 -7.91 -8.13 -7.10
N ASP A 153 -6.68 -8.30 -7.61
CA ASP A 153 -6.23 -9.54 -8.23
C ASP A 153 -5.39 -10.36 -7.25
N TYR A 154 -4.58 -9.68 -6.44
CA TYR A 154 -3.72 -10.33 -5.44
C TYR A 154 -3.81 -9.63 -4.10
N LEU A 155 -3.51 -10.42 -3.06
CA LEU A 155 -3.34 -10.00 -1.68
C LEU A 155 -1.90 -10.31 -1.25
N ILE A 156 -1.20 -9.30 -0.77
CA ILE A 156 0.06 -9.44 -0.06
C ILE A 156 -0.25 -9.33 1.43
N SER A 157 0.30 -10.25 2.24
CA SER A 157 0.20 -10.18 3.69
C SER A 157 1.58 -10.26 4.33
N SER A 158 1.83 -9.42 5.35
CA SER A 158 3.04 -9.57 6.17
C SER A 158 3.03 -10.90 6.90
N THR A 159 4.21 -11.44 7.20
CA THR A 159 4.38 -12.69 7.97
C THR A 159 4.52 -12.43 9.46
N THR A 160 4.85 -11.20 9.84
CA THR A 160 5.05 -10.75 11.21
C THR A 160 3.86 -9.95 11.73
N ALA A 161 3.62 -9.98 13.03
CA ALA A 161 2.60 -9.15 13.68
C ALA A 161 3.11 -7.71 13.92
N PRO A 162 2.26 -6.68 13.74
CA PRO A 162 0.88 -6.78 13.30
C PRO A 162 0.77 -7.18 11.82
N VAL A 163 -0.22 -8.01 11.47
CA VAL A 163 -0.41 -8.45 10.10
C VAL A 163 -1.01 -7.33 9.27
N ASP A 164 -0.33 -6.95 8.21
CA ASP A 164 -0.82 -5.97 7.23
C ASP A 164 -1.31 -6.69 5.97
N PHE A 165 -2.44 -6.24 5.45
CA PHE A 165 -3.02 -6.68 4.18
C PHE A 165 -2.85 -5.60 3.13
N ILE A 166 -2.25 -5.93 2.01
CA ILE A 166 -2.01 -5.05 0.87
C ILE A 166 -2.66 -5.67 -0.35
N PHE A 167 -3.67 -5.02 -0.87
CA PHE A 167 -4.41 -5.48 -2.06
C PHE A 167 -3.90 -4.75 -3.29
N ILE A 168 -3.60 -5.52 -4.33
CA ILE A 168 -3.10 -4.99 -5.60
C ILE A 168 -4.01 -5.39 -6.74
N ILE A 169 -4.20 -4.46 -7.67
CA ILE A 169 -5.03 -4.64 -8.85
C ILE A 169 -4.27 -4.25 -10.11
N LYS A 170 -4.54 -4.95 -11.20
CA LYS A 170 -3.98 -4.62 -12.50
C LYS A 170 -4.40 -3.22 -12.93
N SER A 171 -3.44 -2.40 -13.32
CA SER A 171 -3.71 -1.05 -13.83
C SER A 171 -4.35 -1.14 -15.22
N SER A 172 -5.36 -0.29 -15.46
CA SER A 172 -6.05 -0.21 -16.74
C SER A 172 -5.27 0.57 -17.81
N SER A 173 -4.12 1.12 -17.49
CA SER A 173 -3.28 1.86 -18.44
C SER A 173 -2.63 0.87 -19.41
N SER A 174 -3.36 0.55 -20.48
CA SER A 174 -2.91 -0.24 -21.62
C SER A 174 -2.03 0.60 -22.54
N GLY A 175 -0.75 0.61 -22.28
CA GLY A 175 0.28 0.94 -23.26
C GLY A 175 1.05 -0.33 -23.53
N GLU A 176 1.32 -0.60 -24.80
CA GLU A 176 1.96 -1.77 -25.39
C GLU A 176 2.96 -2.52 -24.48
N ILE A 177 2.87 -3.89 -24.54
CA ILE A 177 3.85 -4.88 -24.10
C ILE A 177 3.66 -5.42 -22.68
N SER A 178 3.20 -6.64 -22.59
CA SER A 178 3.45 -7.81 -21.69
C SER A 178 3.97 -7.62 -20.26
N ILE A 179 4.15 -6.42 -19.73
CA ILE A 179 4.46 -6.15 -18.34
C ILE A 179 3.14 -5.83 -17.65
N CYS A 180 2.67 -6.74 -16.79
CA CYS A 180 1.46 -6.49 -16.02
C CYS A 180 1.75 -5.44 -14.95
N ASP A 181 1.34 -4.20 -15.20
CA ASP A 181 1.40 -3.13 -14.21
C ASP A 181 0.30 -3.28 -13.17
N PHE A 182 0.68 -3.29 -11.93
CA PHE A 182 -0.23 -3.33 -10.78
C PHE A 182 -0.08 -2.07 -9.93
N VAL A 183 -1.17 -1.72 -9.26
CA VAL A 183 -1.20 -0.63 -8.29
C VAL A 183 -1.80 -1.12 -6.98
N CYS A 184 -1.34 -0.56 -5.86
CA CYS A 184 -1.98 -0.76 -4.58
C CYS A 184 -3.37 -0.12 -4.59
N CYS A 185 -4.40 -0.89 -4.28
CA CYS A 185 -5.80 -0.42 -4.27
C CYS A 185 -6.42 -0.39 -2.87
N SER A 186 -5.88 -1.15 -1.91
CA SER A 186 -6.26 -1.08 -0.49
C SER A 186 -5.11 -1.58 0.37
N ALA A 187 -4.90 -0.96 1.53
CA ALA A 187 -3.96 -1.42 2.54
C ALA A 187 -4.51 -1.12 3.93
N PHE A 188 -4.40 -2.09 4.84
CA PHE A 188 -4.82 -1.91 6.25
C PHE A 188 -4.30 -3.05 7.11
N MET A 189 -4.13 -2.75 8.39
CA MET A 189 -3.79 -3.73 9.41
C MET A 189 -4.96 -4.68 9.66
N GLN A 190 -4.66 -5.95 9.86
CA GLN A 190 -5.66 -6.95 10.26
C GLN A 190 -6.38 -6.54 11.54
N THR A 191 -7.70 -6.60 11.49
CA THR A 191 -8.55 -6.39 12.67
C THR A 191 -9.35 -7.65 12.97
N LYS A 192 -10.62 -7.70 12.54
CA LYS A 192 -11.56 -8.80 12.84
C LYS A 192 -11.52 -9.94 11.82
N ARG A 193 -11.10 -9.66 10.58
CA ARG A 193 -11.16 -10.59 9.44
C ARG A 193 -9.76 -10.98 9.00
N ASP A 194 -9.57 -12.27 8.71
CA ASP A 194 -8.37 -12.75 8.05
C ASP A 194 -8.64 -12.90 6.54
N TYR A 195 -8.03 -12.04 5.75
CA TYR A 195 -8.17 -12.06 4.30
C TYR A 195 -7.30 -13.11 3.60
N ARG A 196 -6.48 -13.86 4.34
CA ARG A 196 -5.73 -15.03 3.81
C ARG A 196 -6.58 -16.29 3.76
N GLU A 197 -7.67 -16.31 4.56
CA GLU A 197 -8.51 -17.48 4.72
C GLU A 197 -9.09 -17.93 3.38
N ASN A 198 -8.91 -19.23 3.06
CA ASN A 198 -9.33 -19.86 1.81
C ASN A 198 -8.78 -19.23 0.51
N GLN A 199 -7.71 -18.46 0.60
CA GLN A 199 -7.03 -17.91 -0.56
C GLN A 199 -5.87 -18.82 -1.00
N ARG A 200 -5.63 -18.87 -2.32
CA ARG A 200 -4.52 -19.63 -2.86
C ARG A 200 -3.21 -18.86 -2.64
N HIS A 201 -2.29 -19.49 -1.92
CA HIS A 201 -0.94 -18.98 -1.74
C HIS A 201 -0.13 -19.21 -3.03
N GLU A 202 0.51 -18.17 -3.54
CA GLU A 202 1.43 -18.23 -4.67
C GLU A 202 2.86 -18.48 -4.14
N VAL A 203 3.60 -19.35 -4.82
CA VAL A 203 4.97 -19.71 -4.44
C VAL A 203 5.97 -18.92 -5.29
N PHE A 204 6.95 -18.33 -4.64
CA PHE A 204 8.04 -17.59 -5.29
C PHE A 204 9.17 -18.49 -5.70
#